data_2251ecfdf6b1f0d03fd724af66594b04
#
_entry.id   2251ecfdf6b1f0d03fd724af66594b04
#
_cell.length_a   1.000
_cell.length_b   1.000
_cell.length_c   1.000
_cell.angle_alpha   90.00
_cell.angle_beta   90.00
_cell.angle_gamma   90.00
#
_symmetry.space_group_name_H-M   'P 1'
#
loop_
_entity.id
_entity.type
_entity.pdbx_description
1 polymer ?
#
loop_
_entity_poly.entity_id
_entity_poly.type
_entity_poly.pdbx_seq_one_letter_code
_entity_poly.pdbx_strand_id
1 'polypeptide(L)'
;MNKLTNEKRAQILSVLCEGMGVNAACRITGASKNTVLKLLVKAGEACAKYQDEAMRNLTCKRVECDEIWSFVGMKHKNVPQQHKGVFGYGDVYTWTAIDADTKLIPCWHVGTRDAESAYDFIHDLASRLSTRIQLTTDGHKAYLDAVEDAFGADIDFAQLIKMYGTLGQSKDDQRRYSPAECTGIEKRTITGNPSIKHVSTSYVERQNLTMRMHMRRFTRLTNAFSKKLENHMHAISLYFMFYNFCKVHKTLRVTPAMEAKLTDSVWSVDNIVALIPEEEPKKRGAYKKRISN
;
A
#
# COMPACT_ATOMS: atom_id res chain seq x y z
N MET A 1 0.03 33.90 -6.65
CA MET A 1 0.79 32.64 -6.83
C MET A 1 0.01 31.76 -7.80
N ASN A 2 0.61 31.28 -8.88
CA ASN A 2 -0.11 30.47 -9.88
C ASN A 2 -0.53 29.14 -9.25
N LYS A 3 -1.84 28.92 -9.11
CA LYS A 3 -2.39 27.61 -8.71
C LYS A 3 -2.36 26.70 -9.95
N LEU A 4 -2.07 25.39 -9.74
CA LEU A 4 -2.27 24.39 -10.80
C LEU A 4 -3.76 24.29 -11.13
N THR A 5 -4.09 24.23 -12.43
CA THR A 5 -5.45 23.87 -12.86
C THR A 5 -5.77 22.42 -12.49
N ASN A 6 -7.05 22.07 -12.43
CA ASN A 6 -7.46 20.70 -12.11
C ASN A 6 -6.98 19.70 -13.17
N GLU A 7 -7.02 20.08 -14.46
CA GLU A 7 -6.49 19.28 -15.57
C GLU A 7 -4.99 19.00 -15.37
N LYS A 8 -4.22 20.01 -14.92
CA LYS A 8 -2.79 19.84 -14.67
C LYS A 8 -2.53 18.95 -13.44
N ARG A 9 -3.36 19.05 -12.40
CA ARG A 9 -3.30 18.16 -11.23
C ARG A 9 -3.61 16.72 -11.66
N ALA A 10 -4.69 16.50 -12.41
CA ALA A 10 -5.08 15.19 -12.93
C ALA A 10 -3.97 14.58 -13.78
N GLN A 11 -3.37 15.34 -14.70
CA GLN A 11 -2.25 14.89 -15.52
C GLN A 11 -1.06 14.42 -14.68
N ILE A 12 -0.68 15.17 -13.64
CA ILE A 12 0.44 14.80 -12.75
C ILE A 12 0.10 13.51 -11.97
N LEU A 13 -1.11 13.44 -11.40
CA LEU A 13 -1.52 12.27 -10.61
C LEU A 13 -1.66 11.01 -11.48
N SER A 14 -2.21 11.12 -12.69
CA SER A 14 -2.30 10.00 -13.65
C SER A 14 -0.93 9.42 -13.96
N VAL A 15 0.06 10.25 -14.24
CA VAL A 15 1.43 9.82 -14.51
C VAL A 15 2.03 9.07 -13.32
N LEU A 16 1.74 9.52 -12.09
CA LEU A 16 2.22 8.85 -10.87
C LEU A 16 1.53 7.50 -10.64
N CYS A 17 0.22 7.41 -10.92
CA CYS A 17 -0.56 6.17 -10.79
C CYS A 17 -0.17 5.10 -11.84
N GLU A 18 0.33 5.52 -12.99
CA GLU A 18 0.80 4.63 -14.07
C GLU A 18 2.28 4.18 -13.89
N GLY A 19 2.79 4.22 -12.68
CA GLY A 19 4.10 3.67 -12.34
C GLY A 19 5.28 4.57 -12.66
N MET A 20 5.05 5.81 -13.05
CA MET A 20 6.13 6.75 -13.33
C MET A 20 6.72 7.35 -12.06
N GLY A 21 8.05 7.48 -12.01
CA GLY A 21 8.72 8.16 -10.90
C GLY A 21 8.55 9.68 -10.96
N VAL A 22 8.75 10.36 -9.81
CA VAL A 22 8.61 11.83 -9.69
C VAL A 22 9.39 12.59 -10.78
N ASN A 23 10.63 12.19 -11.07
CA ASN A 23 11.43 12.87 -12.10
C ASN A 23 10.86 12.68 -13.52
N ALA A 24 10.24 11.53 -13.81
CA ALA A 24 9.55 11.29 -15.07
C ALA A 24 8.28 12.15 -15.14
N ALA A 25 7.50 12.21 -14.06
CA ALA A 25 6.33 13.08 -13.98
C ALA A 25 6.70 14.55 -14.24
N CYS A 26 7.81 15.05 -13.68
CA CYS A 26 8.30 16.40 -13.96
C CYS A 26 8.59 16.63 -15.45
N ARG A 27 9.29 15.70 -16.11
CA ARG A 27 9.62 15.83 -17.55
C ARG A 27 8.39 15.78 -18.44
N ILE A 28 7.45 14.88 -18.15
CA ILE A 28 6.23 14.69 -18.96
C ILE A 28 5.28 15.87 -18.80
N THR A 29 5.13 16.37 -17.57
CA THR A 29 4.14 17.39 -17.26
C THR A 29 4.69 18.82 -17.27
N GLY A 30 6.00 19.00 -17.30
CA GLY A 30 6.66 20.32 -17.14
C GLY A 30 6.57 20.90 -15.72
N ALA A 31 6.01 20.16 -14.75
CA ALA A 31 5.88 20.62 -13.39
C ALA A 31 7.20 20.49 -12.61
N SER A 32 7.49 21.43 -11.69
CA SER A 32 8.66 21.33 -10.83
C SER A 32 8.54 20.15 -9.85
N LYS A 33 9.68 19.59 -9.44
CA LYS A 33 9.73 18.49 -8.47
C LYS A 33 8.98 18.81 -7.17
N ASN A 34 9.15 20.02 -6.66
CA ASN A 34 8.48 20.45 -5.44
C ASN A 34 6.96 20.53 -5.63
N THR A 35 6.51 20.97 -6.81
CA THR A 35 5.08 21.00 -7.17
C THR A 35 4.48 19.60 -7.20
N VAL A 36 5.16 18.65 -7.87
CA VAL A 36 4.72 17.24 -7.94
C VAL A 36 4.66 16.61 -6.54
N LEU A 37 5.69 16.82 -5.70
CA LEU A 37 5.71 16.27 -4.34
C LEU A 37 4.64 16.88 -3.43
N LYS A 38 4.42 18.20 -3.48
CA LYS A 38 3.35 18.84 -2.72
C LYS A 38 1.96 18.37 -3.14
N LEU A 39 1.75 18.17 -4.45
CA LEU A 39 0.48 17.62 -4.95
C LEU A 39 0.29 16.16 -4.50
N LEU A 40 1.35 15.35 -4.54
CA LEU A 40 1.32 13.97 -4.05
C LEU A 40 0.91 13.88 -2.58
N VAL A 41 1.48 14.75 -1.71
CA VAL A 41 1.11 14.78 -0.28
C VAL A 41 -0.38 15.12 -0.13
N LYS A 42 -0.84 16.22 -0.72
CA LYS A 42 -2.25 16.63 -0.63
C LYS A 42 -3.23 15.58 -1.16
N ALA A 43 -2.90 14.97 -2.31
CA ALA A 43 -3.72 13.90 -2.87
C ALA A 43 -3.71 12.66 -1.97
N GLY A 44 -2.53 12.29 -1.44
CA GLY A 44 -2.39 11.15 -0.55
C GLY A 44 -3.16 11.31 0.76
N GLU A 45 -3.13 12.50 1.37
CA GLU A 45 -3.93 12.85 2.56
C GLU A 45 -5.43 12.73 2.26
N ALA A 46 -5.90 13.34 1.17
CA ALA A 46 -7.31 13.29 0.78
C ALA A 46 -7.76 11.86 0.47
N CYS A 47 -6.93 11.06 -0.22
CA CYS A 47 -7.20 9.65 -0.51
C CYS A 47 -7.24 8.80 0.78
N ALA A 48 -6.31 9.02 1.72
CA ALA A 48 -6.31 8.29 2.99
C ALA A 48 -7.59 8.55 3.77
N LYS A 49 -7.95 9.83 3.92
CA LYS A 49 -9.18 10.24 4.60
C LYS A 49 -10.42 9.63 3.96
N TYR A 50 -10.58 9.76 2.63
CA TYR A 50 -11.74 9.21 1.93
C TYR A 50 -11.83 7.69 2.07
N GLN A 51 -10.71 6.97 1.92
CA GLN A 51 -10.69 5.52 2.06
C GLN A 51 -11.02 5.09 3.49
N ASP A 52 -10.56 5.83 4.50
CA ASP A 52 -10.90 5.54 5.89
C ASP A 52 -12.39 5.70 6.18
N GLU A 53 -13.02 6.73 5.63
CA GLU A 53 -14.45 7.00 5.79
C GLU A 53 -15.33 6.05 4.96
N ALA A 54 -14.95 5.78 3.70
CA ALA A 54 -15.78 5.02 2.76
C ALA A 54 -15.69 3.50 2.95
N MET A 55 -14.55 2.99 3.44
CA MET A 55 -14.32 1.55 3.60
C MET A 55 -14.64 1.09 5.02
N ARG A 56 -15.92 1.16 5.39
CA ARG A 56 -16.50 0.70 6.66
C ARG A 56 -17.68 -0.21 6.40
N ASN A 57 -17.99 -1.07 7.37
CA ASN A 57 -19.10 -2.04 7.31
C ASN A 57 -19.02 -2.95 6.07
N LEU A 58 -17.83 -3.36 5.70
CA LEU A 58 -17.58 -4.20 4.54
C LEU A 58 -18.08 -5.63 4.78
N THR A 59 -18.69 -6.21 3.77
CA THR A 59 -19.26 -7.58 3.81
C THR A 59 -18.31 -8.59 3.13
N CYS A 60 -17.01 -8.48 3.40
CA CYS A 60 -16.01 -9.43 2.90
C CYS A 60 -16.29 -10.84 3.41
N LYS A 61 -15.96 -11.84 2.59
CA LYS A 61 -16.07 -13.25 2.99
C LYS A 61 -14.71 -13.89 3.20
N ARG A 62 -13.75 -13.57 2.35
CA ARG A 62 -12.40 -14.16 2.35
C ARG A 62 -11.37 -13.07 2.18
N VAL A 63 -10.49 -12.92 3.14
CA VAL A 63 -9.44 -11.92 3.11
C VAL A 63 -8.08 -12.60 3.15
N GLU A 64 -7.16 -12.17 2.29
CA GLU A 64 -5.76 -12.57 2.29
C GLU A 64 -4.89 -11.40 2.75
N CYS A 65 -3.90 -11.66 3.60
CA CYS A 65 -2.95 -10.64 4.08
C CYS A 65 -1.50 -11.08 3.82
N ASP A 66 -0.65 -10.09 3.49
CA ASP A 66 0.80 -10.27 3.29
C ASP A 66 1.52 -8.92 3.42
N GLU A 67 2.85 -8.93 3.60
CA GLU A 67 3.68 -7.74 3.66
C GLU A 67 4.59 -7.62 2.44
N ILE A 68 4.65 -6.42 1.89
CA ILE A 68 5.62 -6.09 0.85
C ILE A 68 6.74 -5.20 1.39
N TRP A 69 7.97 -5.69 1.25
CA TRP A 69 9.18 -4.96 1.63
C TRP A 69 9.51 -3.81 0.68
N SER A 70 9.95 -2.71 1.26
CA SER A 70 10.58 -1.58 0.59
C SER A 70 11.63 -0.95 1.50
N PHE A 71 12.20 0.19 1.12
CA PHE A 71 13.06 0.97 2.00
C PHE A 71 12.89 2.47 1.74
N VAL A 72 13.18 3.25 2.76
CA VAL A 72 13.09 4.72 2.72
C VAL A 72 14.46 5.32 3.06
N GLY A 73 14.82 6.38 2.33
CA GLY A 73 16.09 7.06 2.50
C GLY A 73 17.27 6.27 1.97
N MET A 74 17.53 5.11 2.54
CA MET A 74 18.63 4.20 2.18
C MET A 74 18.31 2.76 2.61
N LYS A 75 19.04 1.77 2.11
CA LYS A 75 18.91 0.37 2.56
C LYS A 75 19.37 0.24 4.01
N HIS A 76 18.76 -0.67 4.77
CA HIS A 76 19.04 -0.87 6.20
C HIS A 76 20.54 -0.95 6.52
N LYS A 77 21.32 -1.71 5.73
CA LYS A 77 22.77 -1.85 5.92
C LYS A 77 23.59 -0.55 5.82
N ASN A 78 23.02 0.49 5.20
CA ASN A 78 23.66 1.78 4.99
C ASN A 78 23.14 2.87 5.94
N VAL A 79 22.25 2.52 6.87
CA VAL A 79 21.70 3.48 7.83
C VAL A 79 22.80 3.87 8.83
N PRO A 80 23.12 5.18 8.95
CA PRO A 80 24.09 5.67 9.92
C PRO A 80 23.68 5.35 11.35
N GLN A 81 24.63 5.18 12.26
CA GLN A 81 24.39 4.78 13.64
C GLN A 81 23.35 5.68 14.34
N GLN A 82 23.39 6.99 14.09
CA GLN A 82 22.47 7.99 14.66
C GLN A 82 21.00 7.82 14.23
N HIS A 83 20.73 7.06 13.16
CA HIS A 83 19.38 6.82 12.63
C HIS A 83 18.97 5.33 12.69
N LYS A 84 19.81 4.47 13.26
CA LYS A 84 19.46 3.06 13.48
C LYS A 84 18.30 2.96 14.47
N GLY A 85 17.30 2.14 14.11
CA GLY A 85 16.08 1.99 14.91
C GLY A 85 15.06 3.11 14.78
N VAL A 86 15.38 4.19 14.01
CA VAL A 86 14.41 5.26 13.76
C VAL A 86 13.53 4.87 12.57
N PHE A 87 12.22 4.74 12.82
CA PHE A 87 11.25 4.43 11.77
C PHE A 87 11.29 5.47 10.64
N GLY A 88 11.30 5.00 9.40
CA GLY A 88 11.44 5.86 8.21
C GLY A 88 12.86 5.98 7.67
N TYR A 89 13.84 5.28 8.27
CA TYR A 89 15.18 5.08 7.74
C TYR A 89 15.47 3.58 7.59
N GLY A 90 15.77 3.14 6.39
CA GLY A 90 16.01 1.73 6.11
C GLY A 90 14.75 0.98 5.68
N ASP A 91 14.64 -0.25 6.12
CA ASP A 91 13.58 -1.16 5.71
C ASP A 91 12.22 -0.72 6.25
N VAL A 92 11.21 -0.78 5.38
CA VAL A 92 9.83 -0.46 5.66
C VAL A 92 8.95 -1.49 4.97
N TYR A 93 7.93 -1.96 5.66
CA TYR A 93 6.96 -2.92 5.14
C TYR A 93 5.61 -2.27 4.94
N THR A 94 4.93 -2.64 3.88
CA THR A 94 3.53 -2.30 3.67
C THR A 94 2.71 -3.57 3.83
N TRP A 95 1.94 -3.62 4.89
CA TRP A 95 0.97 -4.65 5.19
C TRP A 95 -0.28 -4.40 4.36
N THR A 96 -0.81 -5.40 3.71
CA THR A 96 -1.92 -5.25 2.77
C THR A 96 -2.94 -6.36 2.98
N ALA A 97 -4.21 -6.02 3.14
CA ALA A 97 -5.32 -6.94 3.09
C ALA A 97 -6.00 -6.85 1.71
N ILE A 98 -6.43 -7.96 1.16
CA ILE A 98 -7.24 -8.02 -0.06
C ILE A 98 -8.44 -8.93 0.15
N ASP A 99 -9.62 -8.46 -0.21
CA ASP A 99 -10.78 -9.33 -0.34
C ASP A 99 -10.62 -10.22 -1.58
N ALA A 100 -10.58 -11.53 -1.37
CA ALA A 100 -10.36 -12.50 -2.43
C ALA A 100 -11.49 -12.53 -3.46
N ASP A 101 -12.68 -12.08 -3.12
CA ASP A 101 -13.83 -12.07 -4.01
C ASP A 101 -13.88 -10.78 -4.84
N THR A 102 -13.95 -9.64 -4.20
CA THR A 102 -14.07 -8.31 -4.86
C THR A 102 -12.75 -7.71 -5.31
N LYS A 103 -11.62 -8.27 -4.86
CA LYS A 103 -10.26 -7.71 -5.07
C LYS A 103 -10.05 -6.34 -4.42
N LEU A 104 -10.98 -5.89 -3.59
CA LEU A 104 -10.85 -4.65 -2.83
C LEU A 104 -9.67 -4.76 -1.86
N ILE A 105 -8.94 -3.67 -1.71
CA ILE A 105 -7.96 -3.48 -0.64
C ILE A 105 -8.67 -2.68 0.47
N PRO A 106 -9.22 -3.33 1.51
CA PRO A 106 -9.97 -2.64 2.56
C PRO A 106 -9.10 -1.78 3.45
N CYS A 107 -7.88 -2.22 3.72
CA CYS A 107 -6.90 -1.45 4.49
C CYS A 107 -5.46 -1.81 4.13
N TRP A 108 -4.56 -0.97 4.57
CA TRP A 108 -3.11 -1.15 4.48
C TRP A 108 -2.43 -0.40 5.62
N HIS A 109 -1.28 -0.90 6.05
CA HIS A 109 -0.47 -0.25 7.09
C HIS A 109 1.00 -0.17 6.64
N VAL A 110 1.67 0.94 6.95
CA VAL A 110 3.11 1.12 6.68
C VAL A 110 3.85 1.13 8.00
N GLY A 111 4.63 0.09 8.22
CA GLY A 111 5.31 -0.11 9.50
C GLY A 111 6.59 -0.92 9.36
N THR A 112 7.02 -1.45 10.48
CA THR A 112 8.07 -2.46 10.60
C THR A 112 7.49 -3.87 10.40
N ARG A 113 8.30 -4.92 10.47
CA ARG A 113 7.80 -6.30 10.38
C ARG A 113 7.82 -6.94 11.78
N ASP A 114 7.03 -6.39 12.66
CA ASP A 114 6.94 -6.77 14.07
C ASP A 114 5.50 -6.93 14.57
N ALA A 115 5.34 -7.25 15.84
CA ALA A 115 4.05 -7.47 16.47
C ALA A 115 3.20 -6.19 16.56
N GLU A 116 3.82 -5.02 16.79
CA GLU A 116 3.12 -3.73 16.88
C GLU A 116 2.45 -3.39 15.55
N SER A 117 3.19 -3.48 14.44
CA SER A 117 2.65 -3.24 13.10
C SER A 117 1.57 -4.25 12.71
N ALA A 118 1.72 -5.52 13.12
CA ALA A 118 0.69 -6.54 12.90
C ALA A 118 -0.59 -6.22 13.68
N TYR A 119 -0.44 -5.79 14.94
CA TYR A 119 -1.55 -5.38 15.80
C TYR A 119 -2.34 -4.23 15.18
N ASP A 120 -1.66 -3.12 14.85
CA ASP A 120 -2.31 -1.95 14.24
C ASP A 120 -3.02 -2.30 12.93
N PHE A 121 -2.39 -3.10 12.09
CA PHE A 121 -2.94 -3.51 10.81
C PHE A 121 -4.19 -4.38 10.94
N ILE A 122 -4.15 -5.40 11.81
CA ILE A 122 -5.26 -6.34 11.98
C ILE A 122 -6.43 -5.69 12.71
N HIS A 123 -6.20 -4.80 13.68
CA HIS A 123 -7.24 -4.02 14.34
C HIS A 123 -7.93 -3.04 13.36
N ASP A 124 -7.16 -2.37 12.48
CA ASP A 124 -7.76 -1.55 11.43
C ASP A 124 -8.63 -2.41 10.50
N LEU A 125 -8.15 -3.59 10.06
CA LEU A 125 -8.93 -4.52 9.26
C LEU A 125 -10.23 -4.92 9.96
N ALA A 126 -10.16 -5.36 11.22
CA ALA A 126 -11.32 -5.78 12.01
C ALA A 126 -12.36 -4.67 12.12
N SER A 127 -11.93 -3.43 12.36
CA SER A 127 -12.80 -2.25 12.49
C SER A 127 -13.60 -1.90 11.22
N ARG A 128 -13.19 -2.44 10.07
CA ARG A 128 -13.81 -2.18 8.76
C ARG A 128 -14.83 -3.22 8.34
N LEU A 129 -14.84 -4.37 9.01
CA LEU A 129 -15.65 -5.51 8.62
C LEU A 129 -16.95 -5.58 9.42
N SER A 130 -18.04 -5.99 8.77
CA SER A 130 -19.36 -6.21 9.41
C SER A 130 -19.78 -7.67 9.43
N THR A 131 -18.97 -8.56 8.84
CA THR A 131 -19.28 -10.00 8.74
C THR A 131 -18.10 -10.83 9.21
N ARG A 132 -18.38 -12.03 9.73
CA ARG A 132 -17.36 -13.05 9.95
C ARG A 132 -16.66 -13.39 8.65
N ILE A 133 -15.33 -13.44 8.66
CA ILE A 133 -14.51 -13.72 7.48
C ILE A 133 -13.69 -15.00 7.63
N GLN A 134 -13.29 -15.57 6.51
CA GLN A 134 -12.12 -16.45 6.45
C GLN A 134 -10.89 -15.62 6.15
N LEU A 135 -9.94 -15.55 7.09
CA LEU A 135 -8.65 -14.89 6.92
C LEU A 135 -7.57 -15.92 6.57
N THR A 136 -6.73 -15.57 5.59
CA THR A 136 -5.50 -16.34 5.28
C THR A 136 -4.30 -15.40 5.27
N THR A 137 -3.26 -15.77 6.03
CA THR A 137 -1.97 -15.09 6.02
C THR A 137 -0.85 -16.06 5.63
N ASP A 138 0.35 -15.55 5.41
CA ASP A 138 1.54 -16.38 5.40
C ASP A 138 1.87 -16.92 6.81
N GLY A 139 2.99 -17.64 6.94
CA GLY A 139 3.43 -18.21 8.23
C GLY A 139 4.06 -17.21 9.20
N HIS A 140 3.91 -15.88 9.00
CA HIS A 140 4.48 -14.88 9.90
C HIS A 140 3.78 -14.92 11.26
N LYS A 141 4.59 -15.15 12.33
CA LYS A 141 4.06 -15.38 13.69
C LYS A 141 3.33 -14.18 14.29
N ALA A 142 3.70 -12.95 13.88
CA ALA A 142 3.08 -11.73 14.39
C ALA A 142 1.56 -11.66 14.12
N TYR A 143 1.05 -12.38 13.11
CA TYR A 143 -0.38 -12.47 12.87
C TYR A 143 -1.15 -13.26 13.93
N LEU A 144 -0.51 -14.23 14.60
CA LEU A 144 -1.22 -15.13 15.52
C LEU A 144 -1.86 -14.35 16.66
N ASP A 145 -1.05 -13.58 17.39
CA ASP A 145 -1.50 -12.80 18.55
C ASP A 145 -2.41 -11.64 18.11
N ALA A 146 -2.08 -10.96 17.00
CA ALA A 146 -2.85 -9.82 16.48
C ALA A 146 -4.26 -10.24 16.03
N VAL A 147 -4.41 -11.40 15.40
CA VAL A 147 -5.72 -11.92 14.96
C VAL A 147 -6.54 -12.40 16.14
N GLU A 148 -5.92 -13.09 17.11
CA GLU A 148 -6.60 -13.53 18.33
C GLU A 148 -7.15 -12.34 19.11
N ASP A 149 -6.35 -11.28 19.28
CA ASP A 149 -6.76 -10.09 20.03
C ASP A 149 -7.88 -9.32 19.33
N ALA A 150 -7.80 -9.14 18.00
CA ALA A 150 -8.77 -8.33 17.26
C ALA A 150 -10.11 -9.04 16.96
N PHE A 151 -10.10 -10.35 16.77
CA PHE A 151 -11.27 -11.13 16.36
C PHE A 151 -11.72 -12.19 17.35
N GLY A 152 -10.83 -12.65 18.25
CA GLY A 152 -11.10 -13.76 19.15
C GLY A 152 -11.59 -15.00 18.41
N ALA A 153 -12.77 -15.49 18.81
CA ALA A 153 -13.42 -16.65 18.16
C ALA A 153 -14.26 -16.29 16.92
N ASP A 154 -14.45 -15.00 16.60
CA ASP A 154 -15.32 -14.57 15.51
C ASP A 154 -14.60 -14.47 14.15
N ILE A 155 -13.76 -15.46 13.87
CA ILE A 155 -13.03 -15.57 12.62
C ILE A 155 -12.77 -17.03 12.26
N ASP A 156 -12.61 -17.32 10.97
CA ASP A 156 -12.06 -18.56 10.46
C ASP A 156 -10.65 -18.30 9.94
N PHE A 157 -9.63 -18.56 10.77
CA PHE A 157 -8.26 -18.19 10.47
C PHE A 157 -7.38 -19.38 10.11
N ALA A 158 -6.66 -19.25 9.00
CA ALA A 158 -5.66 -20.22 8.56
C ALA A 158 -4.37 -19.53 8.10
N GLN A 159 -3.26 -20.21 8.26
CA GLN A 159 -1.98 -19.83 7.68
C GLN A 159 -1.61 -20.73 6.52
N LEU A 160 -1.03 -20.17 5.46
CA LEU A 160 -0.41 -20.86 4.35
C LEU A 160 1.10 -20.74 4.45
N ILE A 161 1.77 -21.80 4.87
CA ILE A 161 3.21 -21.83 5.09
C ILE A 161 3.90 -22.44 3.88
N LYS A 162 4.72 -21.64 3.19
CA LYS A 162 5.53 -22.11 2.06
C LYS A 162 6.88 -22.60 2.57
N MET A 163 7.20 -23.85 2.27
CA MET A 163 8.51 -24.42 2.55
C MET A 163 9.42 -24.22 1.34
N TYR A 164 10.61 -23.69 1.57
CA TYR A 164 11.60 -23.48 0.52
C TYR A 164 12.77 -24.43 0.72
N GLY A 165 13.12 -25.19 -0.33
CA GLY A 165 14.25 -26.09 -0.30
C GLY A 165 15.58 -25.37 -0.20
N THR A 166 16.45 -25.83 0.68
CA THR A 166 17.88 -25.50 0.66
C THR A 166 18.52 -26.23 -0.52
N LEU A 167 18.49 -25.64 -1.69
CA LEU A 167 19.36 -26.10 -2.79
C LEU A 167 20.80 -25.98 -2.33
N GLY A 168 21.55 -27.10 -2.41
CA GLY A 168 22.90 -27.31 -1.87
C GLY A 168 23.83 -26.10 -1.94
N GLN A 169 24.73 -26.03 -0.97
CA GLN A 169 25.71 -24.97 -0.71
C GLN A 169 26.69 -24.70 -1.87
N SER A 170 26.27 -24.11 -2.97
CA SER A 170 27.15 -23.49 -3.90
C SER A 170 27.04 -21.97 -3.83
N LYS A 171 28.20 -21.33 -3.65
CA LYS A 171 28.36 -19.86 -3.42
C LYS A 171 28.23 -19.03 -4.69
N ASP A 172 27.41 -19.39 -5.65
CA ASP A 172 27.29 -18.66 -6.91
C ASP A 172 26.39 -17.42 -6.78
N ASP A 173 26.91 -16.29 -7.25
CA ASP A 173 26.22 -14.98 -7.28
C ASP A 173 24.89 -14.99 -8.05
N GLN A 174 24.65 -15.97 -8.90
CA GLN A 174 23.37 -16.18 -9.63
C GLN A 174 22.19 -16.42 -8.68
N ARG A 175 22.40 -16.97 -7.48
CA ARG A 175 21.34 -17.24 -6.49
C ARG A 175 20.79 -16.00 -5.79
N ARG A 176 21.48 -14.87 -5.82
CA ARG A 176 20.96 -13.61 -5.25
C ARG A 176 19.69 -13.11 -5.93
N TYR A 177 19.43 -13.53 -7.14
CA TYR A 177 18.35 -13.02 -7.98
C TYR A 177 17.33 -14.09 -8.39
N SER A 178 17.63 -15.35 -8.16
CA SER A 178 16.68 -16.45 -8.39
C SER A 178 15.84 -16.67 -7.14
N PRO A 179 14.50 -16.76 -7.27
CA PRO A 179 13.64 -17.14 -6.14
C PRO A 179 14.01 -18.56 -5.68
N ALA A 180 13.97 -18.78 -4.36
CA ALA A 180 14.09 -20.13 -3.83
C ALA A 180 12.94 -21.00 -4.35
N GLU A 181 13.23 -22.27 -4.65
CA GLU A 181 12.20 -23.21 -5.12
C GLU A 181 11.28 -23.59 -3.96
N CYS A 182 9.98 -23.43 -4.15
CA CYS A 182 8.97 -23.87 -3.19
C CYS A 182 8.86 -25.40 -3.26
N THR A 183 9.31 -26.09 -2.20
CA THR A 183 9.34 -27.55 -2.12
C THR A 183 8.07 -28.14 -1.49
N GLY A 184 7.25 -27.31 -0.84
CA GLY A 184 6.00 -27.75 -0.24
C GLY A 184 5.17 -26.59 0.29
N ILE A 185 3.91 -26.88 0.54
CA ILE A 185 2.93 -25.94 1.12
C ILE A 185 2.21 -26.65 2.25
N GLU A 186 2.22 -26.07 3.44
CA GLU A 186 1.40 -26.49 4.58
C GLU A 186 0.26 -25.50 4.78
N LYS A 187 -0.97 -26.00 4.89
CA LYS A 187 -2.15 -25.21 5.27
C LYS A 187 -2.52 -25.55 6.70
N ARG A 188 -2.39 -24.58 7.58
CA ARG A 188 -2.61 -24.74 9.01
C ARG A 188 -3.84 -23.97 9.45
N THR A 189 -4.86 -24.68 9.97
CA THR A 189 -5.99 -24.06 10.66
C THR A 189 -5.52 -23.56 12.02
N ILE A 190 -5.83 -22.30 12.34
CA ILE A 190 -5.48 -21.67 13.63
C ILE A 190 -6.73 -21.51 14.48
N THR A 191 -7.79 -20.87 13.94
CA THR A 191 -9.03 -20.59 14.68
C THR A 191 -10.24 -20.88 13.78
N GLY A 192 -11.35 -21.32 14.37
CA GLY A 192 -12.61 -21.56 13.67
C GLY A 192 -12.57 -22.77 12.74
N ASN A 193 -13.31 -22.67 11.64
CA ASN A 193 -13.45 -23.74 10.64
C ASN A 193 -13.20 -23.23 9.21
N PRO A 194 -11.98 -22.81 8.88
CA PRO A 194 -11.68 -22.29 7.56
C PRO A 194 -11.80 -23.39 6.49
N SER A 195 -12.41 -23.06 5.36
CA SER A 195 -12.45 -23.92 4.20
C SER A 195 -11.03 -24.11 3.61
N ILE A 196 -10.43 -25.26 3.79
CA ILE A 196 -9.07 -25.59 3.33
C ILE A 196 -8.90 -25.36 1.82
N LYS A 197 -9.96 -25.55 1.03
CA LYS A 197 -9.97 -25.27 -0.41
C LYS A 197 -9.65 -23.79 -0.71
N HIS A 198 -10.08 -22.90 0.15
CA HIS A 198 -9.94 -21.45 -0.01
C HIS A 198 -8.76 -20.84 0.76
N VAL A 199 -7.98 -21.65 1.48
CA VAL A 199 -6.71 -21.19 2.09
C VAL A 199 -5.70 -20.93 0.99
N SER A 200 -5.43 -19.65 0.73
CA SER A 200 -4.57 -19.16 -0.35
C SER A 200 -4.01 -17.76 0.02
N THR A 201 -2.84 -17.43 -0.47
CA THR A 201 -2.23 -16.09 -0.46
C THR A 201 -2.00 -15.55 -1.88
N SER A 202 -2.59 -16.21 -2.89
CA SER A 202 -2.28 -15.91 -4.29
C SER A 202 -2.76 -14.54 -4.75
N TYR A 203 -3.87 -14.05 -4.23
CA TYR A 203 -4.40 -12.73 -4.59
C TYR A 203 -3.57 -11.61 -3.99
N VAL A 204 -3.20 -11.70 -2.70
CA VAL A 204 -2.35 -10.69 -2.07
C VAL A 204 -0.93 -10.70 -2.65
N GLU A 205 -0.36 -11.87 -2.97
CA GLU A 205 0.93 -11.95 -3.65
C GLU A 205 0.87 -11.35 -5.07
N ARG A 206 -0.23 -11.58 -5.79
CA ARG A 206 -0.47 -10.94 -7.10
C ARG A 206 -0.61 -9.43 -6.94
N GLN A 207 -1.26 -8.96 -5.88
CA GLN A 207 -1.37 -7.53 -5.57
C GLN A 207 -0.01 -6.93 -5.26
N ASN A 208 0.84 -7.60 -4.48
CA ASN A 208 2.21 -7.18 -4.22
C ASN A 208 3.04 -7.06 -5.52
N LEU A 209 2.85 -7.98 -6.48
CA LEU A 209 3.46 -7.84 -7.80
C LEU A 209 2.91 -6.63 -8.56
N THR A 210 1.59 -6.41 -8.51
CA THR A 210 0.93 -5.26 -9.15
C THR A 210 1.44 -3.93 -8.58
N MET A 211 1.65 -3.84 -7.26
CA MET A 211 2.30 -2.69 -6.63
C MET A 211 3.70 -2.43 -7.19
N ARG A 212 4.53 -3.47 -7.37
CA ARG A 212 5.87 -3.32 -7.95
C ARG A 212 5.83 -2.83 -9.41
N MET A 213 4.81 -3.21 -10.16
CA MET A 213 4.62 -2.77 -11.56
C MET A 213 4.17 -1.30 -11.64
N HIS A 214 3.25 -0.88 -10.79
CA HIS A 214 2.64 0.46 -10.82
C HIS A 214 3.26 1.47 -9.87
N MET A 215 4.17 1.06 -8.99
CA MET A 215 4.86 1.95 -8.06
C MET A 215 6.36 1.77 -8.13
N ARG A 216 7.06 2.68 -8.81
CA ARG A 216 8.53 2.61 -8.95
C ARG A 216 9.27 2.51 -7.60
N ARG A 217 8.65 2.95 -6.50
CA ARG A 217 9.19 2.89 -5.14
C ARG A 217 9.42 1.46 -4.66
N PHE A 218 8.64 0.51 -5.15
CA PHE A 218 8.71 -0.92 -4.83
C PHE A 218 9.52 -1.73 -5.85
N THR A 219 9.97 -1.11 -6.94
CA THR A 219 10.80 -1.79 -7.94
C THR A 219 12.19 -2.04 -7.36
N ARG A 220 12.58 -3.31 -7.31
CA ARG A 220 13.93 -3.71 -6.87
C ARG A 220 14.99 -3.23 -7.86
N LEU A 221 16.22 -3.04 -7.37
CA LEU A 221 17.39 -2.69 -8.17
C LEU A 221 17.29 -1.36 -8.93
N THR A 222 16.49 -0.41 -8.43
CA THR A 222 16.39 0.94 -9.00
C THR A 222 16.64 2.00 -7.93
N ASN A 223 17.02 3.21 -8.37
CA ASN A 223 17.18 4.38 -7.50
C ASN A 223 15.85 5.14 -7.27
N ALA A 224 14.70 4.50 -7.55
CA ALA A 224 13.39 5.12 -7.46
C ALA A 224 12.73 5.04 -6.06
N PHE A 225 13.48 4.62 -5.05
CA PHE A 225 13.02 4.51 -3.67
C PHE A 225 12.62 5.87 -3.07
N SER A 226 11.78 5.83 -2.05
CA SER A 226 11.32 7.02 -1.34
C SER A 226 12.43 7.63 -0.50
N LYS A 227 12.57 8.97 -0.54
CA LYS A 227 13.55 9.70 0.29
C LYS A 227 13.01 10.07 1.66
N LYS A 228 11.68 10.12 1.81
CA LYS A 228 10.97 10.46 3.05
C LYS A 228 9.81 9.50 3.24
N LEU A 229 9.57 9.07 4.47
CA LEU A 229 8.48 8.17 4.84
C LEU A 229 7.11 8.76 4.48
N GLU A 230 6.88 10.03 4.82
CA GLU A 230 5.66 10.76 4.48
C GLU A 230 5.29 10.63 2.99
N ASN A 231 6.23 10.92 2.08
CA ASN A 231 5.99 10.78 0.64
C ASN A 231 5.79 9.32 0.21
N HIS A 232 6.30 8.36 0.98
CA HIS A 232 6.09 6.94 0.75
C HIS A 232 4.64 6.56 1.07
N MET A 233 4.16 6.94 2.25
CA MET A 233 2.80 6.67 2.71
C MET A 233 1.76 7.32 1.80
N HIS A 234 1.93 8.60 1.44
CA HIS A 234 1.00 9.29 0.53
C HIS A 234 0.98 8.69 -0.88
N ALA A 235 2.11 8.16 -1.37
CA ALA A 235 2.12 7.47 -2.65
C ALA A 235 1.37 6.13 -2.60
N ILE A 236 1.43 5.41 -1.47
CA ILE A 236 0.68 4.17 -1.25
C ILE A 236 -0.82 4.48 -1.16
N SER A 237 -1.20 5.51 -0.41
CA SER A 237 -2.59 5.96 -0.30
C SER A 237 -3.19 6.33 -1.66
N LEU A 238 -2.48 7.12 -2.46
CA LEU A 238 -2.89 7.46 -3.84
C LEU A 238 -3.01 6.20 -4.71
N TYR A 239 -2.05 5.28 -4.61
CA TYR A 239 -2.06 4.05 -5.39
C TYR A 239 -3.26 3.17 -5.06
N PHE A 240 -3.57 2.92 -3.79
CA PHE A 240 -4.71 2.10 -3.41
C PHE A 240 -6.04 2.77 -3.75
N MET A 241 -6.11 4.11 -3.66
CA MET A 241 -7.26 4.84 -4.15
C MET A 241 -7.48 4.63 -5.64
N PHE A 242 -6.43 4.77 -6.45
CA PHE A 242 -6.50 4.52 -7.89
C PHE A 242 -6.84 3.05 -8.19
N TYR A 243 -6.22 2.10 -7.50
CA TYR A 243 -6.48 0.68 -7.68
C TYR A 243 -7.93 0.32 -7.36
N ASN A 244 -8.44 0.77 -6.23
CA ASN A 244 -9.78 0.42 -5.77
C ASN A 244 -10.89 1.08 -6.61
N PHE A 245 -10.73 2.36 -6.97
CA PHE A 245 -11.82 3.17 -7.54
C PHE A 245 -11.68 3.47 -9.04
N CYS A 246 -10.46 3.56 -9.57
CA CYS A 246 -10.24 4.00 -10.95
C CYS A 246 -9.88 2.86 -11.89
N LYS A 247 -9.18 1.84 -11.42
CA LYS A 247 -8.66 0.78 -12.26
C LYS A 247 -9.66 -0.35 -12.43
N VAL A 248 -10.17 -0.55 -13.66
CA VAL A 248 -11.00 -1.71 -13.99
C VAL A 248 -10.17 -2.99 -13.88
N HIS A 249 -10.62 -3.92 -13.06
CA HIS A 249 -9.98 -5.21 -12.87
C HIS A 249 -10.35 -6.18 -14.01
N LYS A 250 -9.36 -6.79 -14.64
CA LYS A 250 -9.57 -7.59 -15.87
C LYS A 250 -10.60 -8.72 -15.70
N THR A 251 -10.60 -9.41 -14.58
CA THR A 251 -11.51 -10.53 -14.31
C THR A 251 -12.88 -10.09 -13.80
N LEU A 252 -12.95 -8.98 -13.07
CA LEU A 252 -14.22 -8.44 -12.55
C LEU A 252 -14.99 -7.66 -13.64
N ARG A 253 -14.31 -7.08 -14.60
CA ARG A 253 -14.84 -6.15 -15.63
C ARG A 253 -15.33 -4.83 -15.05
N VAL A 254 -15.19 -4.62 -13.75
CA VAL A 254 -15.49 -3.40 -12.99
C VAL A 254 -14.31 -3.09 -12.08
N THR A 255 -14.37 -1.98 -11.34
CA THR A 255 -13.36 -1.67 -10.30
C THR A 255 -13.63 -2.49 -9.04
N PRO A 256 -12.63 -2.77 -8.19
CA PRO A 256 -12.84 -3.42 -6.90
C PRO A 256 -13.88 -2.73 -6.02
N ALA A 257 -13.90 -1.39 -6.01
CA ALA A 257 -14.88 -0.62 -5.24
C ALA A 257 -16.31 -0.77 -5.79
N MET A 258 -16.48 -0.91 -7.11
CA MET A 258 -17.79 -1.21 -7.70
C MET A 258 -18.25 -2.62 -7.34
N GLU A 259 -17.38 -3.61 -7.41
CA GLU A 259 -17.70 -4.99 -7.03
C GLU A 259 -18.08 -5.08 -5.55
N ALA A 260 -17.41 -4.32 -4.71
CA ALA A 260 -17.71 -4.19 -3.29
C ALA A 260 -18.91 -3.28 -2.98
N LYS A 261 -19.58 -2.71 -4.00
CA LYS A 261 -20.75 -1.80 -3.89
C LYS A 261 -20.46 -0.50 -3.10
N LEU A 262 -19.22 -0.03 -3.14
CA LEU A 262 -18.84 1.26 -2.56
C LEU A 262 -19.09 2.44 -3.52
N THR A 263 -19.24 2.16 -4.81
CA THR A 263 -19.56 3.13 -5.86
C THR A 263 -20.24 2.43 -7.03
N ASP A 264 -21.07 3.16 -7.77
CA ASP A 264 -21.79 2.64 -8.95
C ASP A 264 -21.06 2.94 -10.26
N SER A 265 -19.94 3.65 -10.21
CA SER A 265 -19.22 4.09 -11.40
C SER A 265 -17.71 3.96 -11.28
N VAL A 266 -17.05 3.85 -12.43
CA VAL A 266 -15.60 3.93 -12.52
C VAL A 266 -15.17 5.38 -12.28
N TRP A 267 -14.31 5.60 -11.29
CA TRP A 267 -13.75 6.92 -11.05
C TRP A 267 -12.65 7.26 -12.03
N SER A 268 -12.58 8.54 -12.38
CA SER A 268 -11.42 9.12 -13.06
C SER A 268 -10.43 9.71 -12.04
N VAL A 269 -9.24 10.08 -12.51
CA VAL A 269 -8.28 10.83 -11.67
C VAL A 269 -8.82 12.22 -11.30
N ASP A 270 -9.76 12.77 -12.07
CA ASP A 270 -10.42 14.04 -11.73
C ASP A 270 -11.26 13.92 -10.46
N ASN A 271 -11.88 12.76 -10.21
CA ASN A 271 -12.57 12.49 -8.94
C ASN A 271 -11.59 12.52 -7.76
N ILE A 272 -10.37 11.97 -7.93
CA ILE A 272 -9.31 12.07 -6.92
C ILE A 272 -8.87 13.53 -6.70
N VAL A 273 -8.74 14.30 -7.79
CA VAL A 273 -8.42 15.75 -7.70
C VAL A 273 -9.50 16.51 -6.93
N ALA A 274 -10.77 16.16 -7.12
CA ALA A 274 -11.90 16.79 -6.44
C ALA A 274 -11.91 16.53 -4.92
N LEU A 275 -11.29 15.46 -4.44
CA LEU A 275 -11.15 15.20 -3.01
C LEU A 275 -10.15 16.16 -2.33
N ILE A 276 -9.24 16.77 -3.09
CA ILE A 276 -8.19 17.65 -2.53
C ILE A 276 -8.84 18.96 -2.06
N PRO A 277 -8.77 19.32 -0.78
CA PRO A 277 -9.35 20.56 -0.28
C PRO A 277 -8.80 21.79 -1.01
N GLU A 278 -9.68 22.70 -1.36
CA GLU A 278 -9.24 24.01 -1.87
C GLU A 278 -8.63 24.84 -0.75
N GLU A 279 -7.38 25.25 -0.95
CA GLU A 279 -6.75 26.21 -0.04
C GLU A 279 -7.30 27.61 -0.29
N GLU A 280 -7.77 28.24 0.75
CA GLU A 280 -8.04 29.68 0.70
C GLU A 280 -6.76 30.45 0.35
N PRO A 281 -6.86 31.49 -0.50
CA PRO A 281 -5.70 32.29 -0.87
C PRO A 281 -5.13 32.98 0.37
N LYS A 282 -3.95 32.59 0.80
CA LYS A 282 -3.25 33.29 1.90
C LYS A 282 -3.06 34.74 1.51
N LYS A 283 -3.65 35.66 2.26
CA LYS A 283 -3.39 37.10 2.11
C LYS A 283 -1.88 37.33 2.29
N ARG A 284 -1.24 37.97 1.30
CA ARG A 284 0.15 38.37 1.43
C ARG A 284 0.26 39.36 2.62
N GLY A 285 1.10 39.05 3.58
CA GLY A 285 1.47 40.01 4.63
C GLY A 285 2.15 41.27 4.02
N ALA A 286 2.16 42.35 4.76
CA ALA A 286 2.83 43.56 4.35
C ALA A 286 4.29 43.29 3.95
N TYR A 287 4.75 43.96 2.89
CA TYR A 287 6.13 43.84 2.42
C TYR A 287 7.11 44.31 3.51
N LYS A 288 7.91 43.40 4.04
CA LYS A 288 9.01 43.77 4.92
C LYS A 288 10.21 44.18 4.08
N LYS A 289 10.55 45.48 4.06
CA LYS A 289 11.78 45.97 3.43
C LYS A 289 12.98 45.22 4.03
N ARG A 290 13.77 44.56 3.16
CA ARG A 290 15.07 44.04 3.58
C ARG A 290 15.95 45.25 3.94
N ILE A 291 16.36 45.34 5.18
CA ILE A 291 17.41 46.26 5.60
C ILE A 291 18.70 45.67 5.05
N SER A 292 19.27 46.28 3.99
CA SER A 292 20.61 45.96 3.54
C SER A 292 21.59 46.56 4.54
N ASN A 293 22.36 45.70 5.22
CA ASN A 293 23.60 46.15 5.87
C ASN A 293 24.64 46.44 4.82
#